data_0b22c6540a95f6c77e43dfcd826b3501
#
_entry.id   0b22c6540a95f6c77e43dfcd826b3501
#
_cell.length_a   1.000
_cell.length_b   1.000
_cell.length_c   1.000
_cell.angle_alpha   90.00
_cell.angle_beta   90.00
_cell.angle_gamma   90.00
#
_symmetry.space_group_name_H-M   'P 1'
#
loop_
_entity.id
_entity.type
_entity.pdbx_description
1 polymer ?
#
loop_
_entity_poly.entity_id
_entity_poly.type
_entity_poly.pdbx_seq_one_letter_code
_entity_poly.pdbx_strand_id
1 'polypeptide(L)'
;ERYLTAAAANGEGMGYIDSYKYYVVHNGDDRNMAVFLDCYQEQRTLRAVAAVSVLASAVCIAVVYVLVCLLSKKAVEPFIESSQRQKQFITDASHELKTPLAVMTTGLGVLELEVGENKWTAMLKAQTEKLGRLVCALVTLSRMDEEKPKLNVETFDLSAAVGDTAEAFAAHAESAGHALDVSIAPAVKCRGDEALIRQLCSVLLDNAVKYALPGSVVSLTLAHERGSAVLRCVNECEPISNEDMKHLFDRFYRPDKSRSSSTGGFGVGLSIARSIVEAHGGTITASAPRPGVIEFTVVLKC
;
A
#
# COMPACT_ATOMS: atom_id res chain seq x y z
N GLU A 1 -57.22 -25.36 42.94
CA GLU A 1 -57.90 -24.05 42.96
C GLU A 1 -57.04 -22.95 42.29
N ARG A 2 -55.75 -22.81 42.63
CA ARG A 2 -54.85 -21.77 42.05
C ARG A 2 -54.78 -21.81 40.53
N TYR A 3 -54.74 -22.98 39.91
CA TYR A 3 -54.64 -23.16 38.45
C TYR A 3 -56.01 -22.88 37.80
N LEU A 4 -57.12 -23.23 38.42
CA LEU A 4 -58.47 -22.94 37.94
C LEU A 4 -58.76 -21.44 37.92
N THR A 5 -58.39 -20.73 39.00
CA THR A 5 -58.55 -19.26 39.06
C THR A 5 -57.68 -18.53 38.03
N ALA A 6 -56.49 -18.98 37.84
CA ALA A 6 -55.58 -18.38 36.83
C ALA A 6 -56.05 -18.67 35.39
N ALA A 7 -56.57 -19.86 35.11
CA ALA A 7 -57.14 -20.20 33.81
C ALA A 7 -58.44 -19.44 33.53
N ALA A 8 -59.28 -19.27 34.55
CA ALA A 8 -60.55 -18.51 34.43
C ALA A 8 -60.30 -16.98 34.22
N ALA A 9 -59.26 -16.44 34.81
CA ALA A 9 -58.90 -15.03 34.65
C ALA A 9 -58.46 -14.65 33.22
N ASN A 10 -57.94 -15.61 32.42
CA ASN A 10 -57.46 -15.39 31.06
C ASN A 10 -58.54 -15.58 29.99
N GLY A 11 -59.77 -15.93 30.36
CA GLY A 11 -60.90 -16.11 29.44
C GLY A 11 -60.84 -17.43 28.65
N GLU A 12 -61.72 -17.54 27.63
CA GLU A 12 -61.73 -18.69 26.73
C GLU A 12 -60.46 -18.78 25.90
N GLY A 13 -59.90 -19.98 25.75
CA GLY A 13 -58.75 -20.21 24.88
C GLY A 13 -57.71 -21.15 25.49
N MET A 14 -56.56 -21.20 24.83
CA MET A 14 -55.45 -22.06 25.20
C MET A 14 -54.33 -21.22 25.85
N GLY A 15 -53.75 -21.74 26.92
CA GLY A 15 -52.62 -21.09 27.57
C GLY A 15 -51.72 -22.08 28.28
N TYR A 16 -50.67 -21.53 28.90
CA TYR A 16 -49.76 -22.29 29.76
C TYR A 16 -49.71 -21.66 31.17
N ILE A 17 -49.77 -22.51 32.19
CA ILE A 17 -49.55 -22.12 33.58
C ILE A 17 -48.54 -23.10 34.15
N ASP A 18 -47.33 -22.61 34.49
CA ASP A 18 -46.21 -23.44 34.92
C ASP A 18 -45.90 -24.57 33.92
N SER A 19 -46.15 -25.83 34.31
CA SER A 19 -45.94 -27.02 33.47
C SER A 19 -47.22 -27.56 32.84
N TYR A 20 -48.35 -26.90 33.03
CA TYR A 20 -49.63 -27.33 32.51
C TYR A 20 -50.06 -26.49 31.30
N LYS A 21 -50.43 -27.17 30.21
CA LYS A 21 -51.16 -26.55 29.13
C LYS A 21 -52.64 -26.65 29.44
N TYR A 22 -53.36 -25.56 29.39
CA TYR A 22 -54.79 -25.57 29.65
C TYR A 22 -55.57 -25.11 28.44
N TYR A 23 -56.82 -25.60 28.38
CA TYR A 23 -57.82 -25.18 27.41
C TYR A 23 -59.15 -24.93 28.13
N VAL A 24 -59.70 -23.71 28.03
CA VAL A 24 -60.97 -23.32 28.65
C VAL A 24 -62.04 -23.17 27.57
N VAL A 25 -63.15 -23.90 27.76
CA VAL A 25 -64.34 -23.82 26.88
C VAL A 25 -65.54 -23.40 27.73
N HIS A 26 -66.28 -22.46 27.20
CA HIS A 26 -67.57 -22.04 27.77
C HIS A 26 -68.67 -22.97 27.27
N ASN A 27 -69.39 -23.63 28.21
CA ASN A 27 -70.48 -24.54 27.88
C ASN A 27 -71.80 -23.88 28.32
N GLY A 28 -72.37 -23.10 27.45
CA GLY A 28 -73.68 -22.41 27.43
C GLY A 28 -74.53 -22.27 28.71
N ASP A 29 -74.24 -22.92 29.83
CA ASP A 29 -74.99 -23.02 31.07
C ASP A 29 -74.23 -22.39 32.25
N ASP A 30 -73.57 -21.24 32.04
CA ASP A 30 -72.74 -20.53 33.03
C ASP A 30 -71.66 -21.39 33.70
N ARG A 31 -71.25 -22.47 33.03
CA ARG A 31 -70.20 -23.37 33.46
C ARG A 31 -69.01 -23.37 32.49
N ASN A 32 -67.88 -23.01 33.03
CA ASN A 32 -66.62 -23.13 32.29
C ASN A 32 -65.98 -24.49 32.54
N MET A 33 -65.57 -25.17 31.48
CA MET A 33 -64.82 -26.42 31.54
C MET A 33 -63.35 -26.11 31.19
N ALA A 34 -62.45 -26.47 32.12
CA ALA A 34 -61.01 -26.32 31.89
C ALA A 34 -60.34 -27.69 31.88
N VAL A 35 -59.62 -27.98 30.81
CA VAL A 35 -58.82 -29.21 30.66
C VAL A 35 -57.38 -28.84 30.85
N PHE A 36 -56.67 -29.55 31.75
CA PHE A 36 -55.24 -29.38 32.01
C PHE A 36 -54.47 -30.58 31.51
N LEU A 37 -53.42 -30.33 30.73
CA LEU A 37 -52.49 -31.34 30.26
C LEU A 37 -51.14 -31.11 30.92
N ASP A 38 -50.61 -32.09 31.60
CA ASP A 38 -49.26 -32.01 32.16
C ASP A 38 -48.21 -32.12 31.08
N CYS A 39 -47.47 -31.04 30.86
CA CYS A 39 -46.38 -30.93 29.87
C CYS A 39 -45.00 -30.92 30.55
N TYR A 40 -44.89 -31.27 31.84
CA TYR A 40 -43.62 -31.22 32.58
C TYR A 40 -42.51 -32.06 31.95
N GLN A 41 -42.79 -33.28 31.55
CA GLN A 41 -41.84 -34.16 30.90
C GLN A 41 -41.38 -33.63 29.54
N GLU A 42 -42.31 -33.10 28.77
CA GLU A 42 -42.04 -32.55 27.46
C GLU A 42 -41.15 -31.29 27.54
N GLN A 43 -41.49 -30.37 28.46
CA GLN A 43 -40.67 -29.17 28.69
C GLN A 43 -39.28 -29.51 29.24
N ARG A 44 -39.18 -30.52 30.13
CA ARG A 44 -37.88 -30.97 30.64
C ARG A 44 -37.00 -31.55 29.53
N THR A 45 -37.58 -32.35 28.66
CA THR A 45 -36.88 -32.97 27.52
C THR A 45 -36.41 -31.87 26.53
N LEU A 46 -37.29 -30.92 26.21
CA LEU A 46 -36.93 -29.80 25.34
C LEU A 46 -35.78 -28.97 25.92
N ARG A 47 -35.83 -28.64 27.20
CA ARG A 47 -34.74 -27.89 27.85
C ARG A 47 -33.43 -28.67 27.88
N ALA A 48 -33.50 -29.98 28.16
CA ALA A 48 -32.31 -30.84 28.13
C ALA A 48 -31.67 -30.91 26.74
N VAL A 49 -32.49 -31.10 25.68
CA VAL A 49 -32.02 -31.12 24.29
C VAL A 49 -31.44 -29.77 23.91
N ALA A 50 -32.12 -28.67 24.26
CA ALA A 50 -31.62 -27.34 23.99
C ALA A 50 -30.27 -27.08 24.67
N ALA A 51 -30.14 -27.45 25.93
CA ALA A 51 -28.89 -27.29 26.71
C ALA A 51 -27.74 -28.11 26.10
N VAL A 52 -27.99 -29.37 25.73
CA VAL A 52 -26.99 -30.21 25.05
C VAL A 52 -26.59 -29.66 23.71
N SER A 53 -27.55 -29.17 22.90
CA SER A 53 -27.28 -28.56 21.59
C SER A 53 -26.43 -27.29 21.70
N VAL A 54 -26.73 -26.41 22.65
CA VAL A 54 -25.95 -25.20 22.93
C VAL A 54 -24.52 -25.55 23.36
N LEU A 55 -24.40 -26.51 24.29
CA LEU A 55 -23.08 -26.96 24.76
C LEU A 55 -22.26 -27.60 23.63
N ALA A 56 -22.85 -28.46 22.83
CA ALA A 56 -22.18 -29.09 21.68
C ALA A 56 -21.73 -28.02 20.63
N SER A 57 -22.59 -27.04 20.36
CA SER A 57 -22.23 -25.93 19.45
C SER A 57 -21.10 -25.10 20.02
N ALA A 58 -21.08 -24.77 21.29
CA ALA A 58 -20.02 -24.01 21.94
C ALA A 58 -18.66 -24.75 21.87
N VAL A 59 -18.68 -26.07 22.14
CA VAL A 59 -17.47 -26.91 22.02
C VAL A 59 -16.97 -26.96 20.58
N CYS A 60 -17.86 -27.13 19.60
CA CYS A 60 -17.50 -27.17 18.19
C CYS A 60 -16.84 -25.85 17.74
N ILE A 61 -17.45 -24.72 18.13
CA ILE A 61 -16.87 -23.38 17.83
C ILE A 61 -15.49 -23.21 18.46
N ALA A 62 -15.33 -23.64 19.74
CA ALA A 62 -14.03 -23.55 20.41
C ALA A 62 -12.96 -24.40 19.70
N VAL A 63 -13.28 -25.63 19.30
CA VAL A 63 -12.37 -26.52 18.58
C VAL A 63 -11.97 -25.92 17.22
N VAL A 64 -12.94 -25.44 16.45
CA VAL A 64 -12.67 -24.78 15.15
C VAL A 64 -11.80 -23.54 15.35
N TYR A 65 -12.09 -22.72 16.35
CA TYR A 65 -11.28 -21.52 16.66
C TYR A 65 -9.82 -21.88 16.96
N VAL A 66 -9.58 -22.86 17.82
CA VAL A 66 -8.23 -23.34 18.15
C VAL A 66 -7.52 -23.88 16.91
N LEU A 67 -8.22 -24.66 16.10
CA LEU A 67 -7.67 -25.24 14.87
C LEU A 67 -7.27 -24.15 13.87
N VAL A 68 -8.13 -23.16 13.67
CA VAL A 68 -7.85 -21.99 12.80
C VAL A 68 -6.63 -21.21 13.31
N CYS A 69 -6.54 -20.96 14.62
CA CYS A 69 -5.38 -20.26 15.20
C CYS A 69 -4.07 -21.03 15.00
N LEU A 70 -4.09 -22.35 15.19
CA LEU A 70 -2.91 -23.20 15.03
C LEU A 70 -2.47 -23.29 13.56
N LEU A 71 -3.42 -23.50 12.64
CA LEU A 71 -3.14 -23.59 11.20
C LEU A 71 -2.70 -22.24 10.62
N SER A 72 -3.34 -21.14 11.06
CA SER A 72 -2.99 -19.79 10.61
C SER A 72 -1.54 -19.46 10.96
N LYS A 73 -1.12 -19.70 12.22
CA LYS A 73 0.29 -19.50 12.61
C LYS A 73 1.24 -20.32 11.74
N LYS A 74 0.98 -21.61 11.61
CA LYS A 74 1.85 -22.53 10.86
C LYS A 74 1.91 -22.24 9.36
N ALA A 75 0.86 -21.70 8.77
CA ALA A 75 0.81 -21.36 7.34
C ALA A 75 1.42 -19.99 7.04
N VAL A 76 1.24 -19.00 7.91
CA VAL A 76 1.66 -17.62 7.68
C VAL A 76 3.12 -17.37 8.08
N GLU A 77 3.58 -17.99 9.18
CA GLU A 77 4.92 -17.79 9.73
C GLU A 77 6.06 -18.08 8.72
N PRO A 78 6.07 -19.21 7.97
CA PRO A 78 7.11 -19.47 6.97
C PRO A 78 7.07 -18.47 5.79
N PHE A 79 5.92 -17.90 5.47
CA PHE A 79 5.82 -16.88 4.43
C PHE A 79 6.44 -15.56 4.87
N ILE A 80 6.20 -15.15 6.13
CA ILE A 80 6.81 -13.95 6.73
C ILE A 80 8.33 -14.14 6.82
N GLU A 81 8.79 -15.30 7.32
CA GLU A 81 10.23 -15.58 7.39
C GLU A 81 10.91 -15.58 6.01
N SER A 82 10.29 -16.21 5.02
CA SER A 82 10.82 -16.22 3.64
C SER A 82 10.92 -14.79 3.08
N SER A 83 9.90 -13.97 3.28
CA SER A 83 9.91 -12.57 2.87
C SER A 83 11.01 -11.76 3.57
N GLN A 84 11.20 -11.97 4.89
CA GLN A 84 12.27 -11.30 5.65
C GLN A 84 13.65 -11.73 5.20
N ARG A 85 13.87 -13.03 4.98
CA ARG A 85 15.16 -13.57 4.45
C ARG A 85 15.47 -13.01 3.07
N GLN A 86 14.47 -12.90 2.19
CA GLN A 86 14.63 -12.30 0.87
C GLN A 86 15.04 -10.83 0.97
N LYS A 87 14.42 -10.05 1.87
CA LYS A 87 14.76 -8.65 2.12
C LYS A 87 16.19 -8.50 2.65
N GLN A 88 16.55 -9.30 3.64
CA GLN A 88 17.90 -9.31 4.20
C GLN A 88 18.94 -9.64 3.12
N PHE A 89 18.68 -10.67 2.32
CA PHE A 89 19.56 -11.05 1.20
C PHE A 89 19.77 -9.90 0.21
N ILE A 90 18.71 -9.16 -0.16
CA ILE A 90 18.82 -8.01 -1.07
C ILE A 90 19.67 -6.90 -0.43
N THR A 91 19.51 -6.64 0.87
CA THR A 91 20.27 -5.63 1.59
C THR A 91 21.74 -6.00 1.66
N ASP A 92 22.05 -7.23 2.05
CA ASP A 92 23.42 -7.73 2.18
C ASP A 92 24.13 -7.80 0.82
N ALA A 93 23.46 -8.36 -0.20
CA ALA A 93 23.99 -8.39 -1.57
C ALA A 93 24.25 -6.98 -2.12
N SER A 94 23.42 -6.00 -1.75
CA SER A 94 23.59 -4.62 -2.19
C SER A 94 24.81 -3.96 -1.55
N HIS A 95 25.09 -4.22 -0.27
CA HIS A 95 26.33 -3.76 0.38
C HIS A 95 27.56 -4.40 -0.26
N GLU A 96 27.50 -5.70 -0.53
CA GLU A 96 28.58 -6.43 -1.19
C GLU A 96 28.80 -6.02 -2.66
N LEU A 97 27.78 -5.53 -3.35
CA LEU A 97 27.87 -5.02 -4.72
C LEU A 97 28.37 -3.56 -4.78
N LYS A 98 28.11 -2.74 -3.76
CA LYS A 98 28.53 -1.34 -3.74
C LYS A 98 30.05 -1.16 -3.73
N THR A 99 30.77 -2.02 -3.02
CA THR A 99 32.23 -1.98 -2.90
C THR A 99 32.94 -2.27 -4.24
N PRO A 100 32.71 -3.39 -4.96
CA PRO A 100 33.33 -3.63 -6.25
C PRO A 100 32.94 -2.59 -7.30
N LEU A 101 31.71 -2.05 -7.21
CA LEU A 101 31.26 -0.99 -8.10
C LEU A 101 32.05 0.30 -7.89
N ALA A 102 32.31 0.69 -6.64
CA ALA A 102 33.16 1.84 -6.31
C ALA A 102 34.57 1.65 -6.84
N VAL A 103 35.15 0.45 -6.72
CA VAL A 103 36.48 0.11 -7.27
C VAL A 103 36.48 0.22 -8.79
N MET A 104 35.45 -0.30 -9.49
CA MET A 104 35.31 -0.16 -10.94
C MET A 104 35.20 1.30 -11.39
N THR A 105 34.39 2.11 -10.68
CA THR A 105 34.25 3.54 -10.98
C THR A 105 35.56 4.29 -10.80
N THR A 106 36.28 4.03 -9.69
CA THR A 106 37.59 4.66 -9.45
C THR A 106 38.63 4.21 -10.47
N GLY A 107 38.68 2.90 -10.78
CA GLY A 107 39.62 2.34 -11.79
C GLY A 107 39.37 2.91 -13.19
N LEU A 108 38.12 3.11 -13.57
CA LEU A 108 37.77 3.76 -14.84
C LEU A 108 38.21 5.22 -14.87
N GLY A 109 38.06 5.95 -13.73
CA GLY A 109 38.56 7.34 -13.64
C GLY A 109 40.09 7.42 -13.80
N VAL A 110 40.86 6.49 -13.20
CA VAL A 110 42.29 6.41 -13.39
C VAL A 110 42.66 6.08 -14.85
N LEU A 111 41.92 5.15 -15.46
CA LEU A 111 42.13 4.75 -16.85
C LEU A 111 41.87 5.91 -17.82
N GLU A 112 40.83 6.73 -17.55
CA GLU A 112 40.53 7.96 -18.31
C GLU A 112 41.68 9.00 -18.22
N LEU A 113 42.33 9.08 -17.04
CA LEU A 113 43.49 9.97 -16.86
C LEU A 113 44.71 9.51 -17.64
N GLU A 114 44.95 8.16 -17.74
CA GLU A 114 46.13 7.59 -18.42
C GLU A 114 45.97 7.49 -19.92
N VAL A 115 44.81 7.09 -20.41
CA VAL A 115 44.58 6.77 -21.86
C VAL A 115 43.75 7.84 -22.56
N GLY A 116 43.19 8.78 -21.80
CA GLY A 116 42.24 9.77 -22.29
C GLY A 116 40.83 9.17 -22.44
N GLU A 117 39.84 10.08 -22.60
CA GLU A 117 38.47 9.68 -22.83
C GLU A 117 38.35 9.07 -24.25
N ASN A 118 37.86 7.84 -24.30
CA ASN A 118 37.58 7.15 -25.56
C ASN A 118 36.22 6.44 -25.48
N LYS A 119 35.71 6.00 -26.64
CA LYS A 119 34.41 5.36 -26.76
C LYS A 119 34.19 4.18 -25.75
N TRP A 120 35.27 3.45 -25.48
CA TRP A 120 35.19 2.28 -24.61
C TRP A 120 35.17 2.65 -23.12
N THR A 121 36.00 3.62 -22.71
CA THR A 121 36.00 4.14 -21.33
C THR A 121 34.67 4.82 -21.01
N ALA A 122 34.13 5.64 -21.90
CA ALA A 122 32.83 6.27 -21.77
C ALA A 122 31.69 5.23 -21.66
N MET A 123 31.73 4.18 -22.48
CA MET A 123 30.72 3.12 -22.44
C MET A 123 30.80 2.32 -21.13
N LEU A 124 31.99 1.95 -20.65
CA LEU A 124 32.17 1.23 -19.39
C LEU A 124 31.72 2.08 -18.18
N LYS A 125 32.04 3.35 -18.17
CA LYS A 125 31.62 4.32 -17.16
C LYS A 125 30.09 4.40 -17.08
N ALA A 126 29.43 4.59 -18.23
CA ALA A 126 27.97 4.64 -18.30
C ALA A 126 27.31 3.35 -17.78
N GLN A 127 27.89 2.16 -18.09
CA GLN A 127 27.38 0.88 -17.58
C GLN A 127 27.62 0.72 -16.08
N THR A 128 28.78 1.15 -15.56
CA THR A 128 29.09 1.10 -14.13
C THR A 128 28.16 2.02 -13.32
N GLU A 129 27.94 3.23 -13.79
CA GLU A 129 26.97 4.17 -13.19
C GLU A 129 25.54 3.63 -13.24
N LYS A 130 25.16 3.02 -14.36
CA LYS A 130 23.86 2.37 -14.52
C LYS A 130 23.66 1.25 -13.49
N LEU A 131 24.67 0.40 -13.30
CA LEU A 131 24.66 -0.68 -12.29
C LEU A 131 24.56 -0.10 -10.88
N GLY A 132 25.28 0.98 -10.58
CA GLY A 132 25.22 1.69 -9.29
C GLY A 132 23.82 2.18 -8.97
N ARG A 133 23.16 2.81 -9.92
CA ARG A 133 21.77 3.26 -9.78
C ARG A 133 20.82 2.07 -9.49
N LEU A 134 21.00 0.93 -10.18
CA LEU A 134 20.19 -0.26 -9.93
C LEU A 134 20.37 -0.80 -8.52
N VAL A 135 21.61 -0.93 -8.06
CA VAL A 135 21.91 -1.41 -6.70
C VAL A 135 21.30 -0.48 -5.65
N CYS A 136 21.49 0.84 -5.79
CA CYS A 136 20.87 1.81 -4.88
C CYS A 136 19.33 1.73 -4.88
N ALA A 137 18.72 1.54 -6.05
CA ALA A 137 17.29 1.39 -6.20
C ALA A 137 16.76 0.14 -5.48
N LEU A 138 17.45 -0.99 -5.61
CA LEU A 138 17.11 -2.25 -4.93
C LEU A 138 17.22 -2.13 -3.40
N VAL A 139 18.25 -1.45 -2.89
CA VAL A 139 18.41 -1.19 -1.44
C VAL A 139 17.26 -0.36 -0.92
N THR A 140 16.92 0.73 -1.61
CA THR A 140 15.83 1.60 -1.21
C THR A 140 14.50 0.84 -1.16
N LEU A 141 14.19 0.06 -2.19
CA LEU A 141 12.99 -0.79 -2.21
C LEU A 141 12.97 -1.79 -1.05
N SER A 142 14.08 -2.46 -0.79
CA SER A 142 14.17 -3.44 0.30
C SER A 142 13.92 -2.81 1.66
N ARG A 143 14.50 -1.61 1.91
CA ARG A 143 14.29 -0.86 3.16
C ARG A 143 12.86 -0.35 3.33
N MET A 144 12.24 0.11 2.24
CA MET A 144 10.87 0.62 2.28
C MET A 144 9.82 -0.49 2.43
N ASP A 145 10.18 -1.76 2.13
CA ASP A 145 9.33 -2.92 2.32
C ASP A 145 9.24 -3.42 3.78
N GLU A 146 9.98 -2.81 4.69
CA GLU A 146 9.85 -3.09 6.12
C GLU A 146 8.48 -2.62 6.62
N GLU A 147 7.87 -3.37 7.55
CA GLU A 147 6.59 -2.97 8.17
C GLU A 147 6.65 -1.59 8.84
N LYS A 148 7.85 -1.19 9.29
CA LYS A 148 8.15 0.13 9.84
C LYS A 148 9.51 0.59 9.33
N PRO A 149 9.58 1.19 8.14
CA PRO A 149 10.83 1.71 7.63
C PRO A 149 11.39 2.76 8.62
N LYS A 150 12.68 2.63 8.93
CA LYS A 150 13.35 3.60 9.81
C LYS A 150 13.59 4.89 9.03
N LEU A 151 12.65 5.83 9.15
CA LEU A 151 12.79 7.17 8.60
C LEU A 151 13.55 8.06 9.59
N ASN A 152 14.45 8.90 9.07
CA ASN A 152 15.04 10.00 9.83
C ASN A 152 14.07 11.19 9.82
N VAL A 153 13.03 11.11 10.67
CA VAL A 153 11.91 12.07 10.66
C VAL A 153 12.32 13.35 11.36
N GLU A 154 12.45 14.43 10.60
CA GLU A 154 12.71 15.78 11.07
C GLU A 154 11.75 16.79 10.41
N THR A 155 11.70 18.02 10.96
CA THR A 155 10.96 19.11 10.32
C THR A 155 11.93 19.89 9.45
N PHE A 156 11.68 19.93 8.15
CA PHE A 156 12.53 20.59 7.17
C PHE A 156 11.72 21.52 6.25
N ASP A 157 12.43 22.34 5.47
CA ASP A 157 11.84 23.21 4.46
C ASP A 157 11.68 22.42 3.14
N LEU A 158 10.45 22.00 2.88
CA LEU A 158 10.11 21.24 1.67
C LEU A 158 10.31 22.10 0.41
N SER A 159 10.03 23.40 0.49
CA SER A 159 10.21 24.32 -0.64
C SER A 159 11.68 24.39 -1.06
N ALA A 160 12.59 24.49 -0.09
CA ALA A 160 14.03 24.46 -0.32
C ALA A 160 14.47 23.10 -0.91
N ALA A 161 14.03 21.99 -0.29
CA ALA A 161 14.41 20.64 -0.74
C ALA A 161 13.99 20.37 -2.19
N VAL A 162 12.77 20.76 -2.58
CA VAL A 162 12.25 20.60 -3.94
C VAL A 162 12.98 21.57 -4.90
N GLY A 163 13.20 22.81 -4.47
CA GLY A 163 13.89 23.83 -5.28
C GLY A 163 15.33 23.46 -5.63
N ASP A 164 16.13 23.09 -4.63
CA ASP A 164 17.52 22.65 -4.83
C ASP A 164 17.60 21.43 -5.76
N THR A 165 16.65 20.49 -5.60
CA THR A 165 16.60 19.29 -6.46
C THR A 165 16.25 19.68 -7.90
N ALA A 166 15.28 20.56 -8.11
CA ALA A 166 14.89 21.02 -9.44
C ALA A 166 16.02 21.79 -10.13
N GLU A 167 16.74 22.66 -9.40
CA GLU A 167 17.90 23.41 -9.89
C GLU A 167 19.01 22.46 -10.37
N ALA A 168 19.32 21.42 -9.58
CA ALA A 168 20.29 20.39 -9.97
C ALA A 168 19.89 19.63 -11.26
N PHE A 169 18.59 19.50 -11.54
CA PHE A 169 18.08 18.85 -12.75
C PHE A 169 17.98 19.78 -13.97
N ALA A 170 18.08 21.11 -13.81
CA ALA A 170 17.92 22.05 -14.91
C ALA A 170 18.92 21.80 -16.06
N ALA A 171 20.21 21.65 -15.74
CA ALA A 171 21.24 21.35 -16.73
C ALA A 171 21.02 19.98 -17.41
N HIS A 172 20.50 19.00 -16.68
CA HIS A 172 20.19 17.68 -17.25
C HIS A 172 19.00 17.76 -18.23
N ALA A 173 17.93 18.47 -17.87
CA ALA A 173 16.77 18.69 -18.73
C ALA A 173 17.19 19.44 -20.03
N GLU A 174 17.99 20.51 -19.89
CA GLU A 174 18.51 21.28 -21.03
C GLU A 174 19.37 20.40 -21.95
N SER A 175 20.27 19.60 -21.40
CA SER A 175 21.12 18.69 -22.19
C SER A 175 20.30 17.60 -22.91
N ALA A 176 19.14 17.24 -22.39
CA ALA A 176 18.18 16.34 -23.02
C ALA A 176 17.24 17.03 -24.01
N GLY A 177 17.36 18.37 -24.17
CA GLY A 177 16.56 19.18 -25.10
C GLY A 177 15.18 19.55 -24.57
N HIS A 178 15.00 19.61 -23.23
CA HIS A 178 13.74 19.97 -22.57
C HIS A 178 13.91 21.27 -21.78
N ALA A 179 12.84 22.09 -21.73
CA ALA A 179 12.76 23.18 -20.79
C ALA A 179 12.15 22.66 -19.46
N LEU A 180 12.69 23.14 -18.33
CA LEU A 180 12.15 22.84 -17.00
C LEU A 180 11.44 24.08 -16.44
N ASP A 181 10.13 23.97 -16.22
CA ASP A 181 9.29 25.01 -15.59
C ASP A 181 9.01 24.64 -14.15
N VAL A 182 9.44 25.50 -13.21
CA VAL A 182 9.39 25.22 -11.77
C VAL A 182 8.60 26.30 -11.05
N SER A 183 7.52 25.90 -10.36
CA SER A 183 6.69 26.78 -9.55
C SER A 183 6.54 26.22 -8.13
N ILE A 184 7.18 26.84 -7.15
CA ILE A 184 7.25 26.35 -5.77
C ILE A 184 6.62 27.35 -4.83
N ALA A 185 5.59 26.93 -4.08
CA ALA A 185 5.03 27.71 -2.98
C ALA A 185 6.12 27.94 -1.90
N PRO A 186 6.32 29.18 -1.42
CA PRO A 186 7.38 29.48 -0.45
C PRO A 186 7.06 28.94 0.95
N ALA A 187 8.12 28.61 1.72
CA ALA A 187 8.08 28.30 3.14
C ALA A 187 7.12 27.14 3.52
N VAL A 188 6.95 26.16 2.67
CA VAL A 188 6.22 24.93 2.99
C VAL A 188 7.13 24.05 3.85
N LYS A 189 6.78 23.89 5.14
CA LYS A 189 7.50 22.99 6.05
C LYS A 189 6.79 21.64 6.09
N CYS A 190 7.58 20.57 6.13
CA CYS A 190 7.05 19.21 6.23
C CYS A 190 7.81 18.41 7.28
N ARG A 191 7.16 17.41 7.87
CA ARG A 191 7.77 16.48 8.80
C ARG A 191 8.02 15.16 8.10
N GLY A 192 9.28 14.78 7.91
CA GLY A 192 9.64 13.56 7.20
C GLY A 192 11.14 13.39 7.07
N ASP A 193 11.56 12.47 6.22
CA ASP A 193 12.97 12.24 5.86
C ASP A 193 13.31 13.05 4.60
N GLU A 194 14.03 14.15 4.80
CA GLU A 194 14.39 15.09 3.73
C GLU A 194 15.16 14.39 2.60
N ALA A 195 16.08 13.48 2.93
CA ALA A 195 16.88 12.78 1.91
C ALA A 195 16.00 11.91 0.99
N LEU A 196 15.02 11.22 1.57
CA LEU A 196 14.05 10.43 0.79
C LEU A 196 13.11 11.31 -0.04
N ILE A 197 12.70 12.47 0.47
CA ILE A 197 11.87 13.41 -0.31
C ILE A 197 12.67 14.00 -1.47
N ARG A 198 13.95 14.36 -1.28
CA ARG A 198 14.85 14.75 -2.39
C ARG A 198 15.00 13.63 -3.42
N GLN A 199 15.12 12.38 -2.97
CA GLN A 199 15.15 11.21 -3.85
C GLN A 199 13.84 11.04 -4.63
N LEU A 200 12.68 11.23 -3.99
CA LEU A 200 11.37 11.23 -4.65
C LEU A 200 11.32 12.26 -5.78
N CYS A 201 11.69 13.51 -5.51
CA CYS A 201 11.73 14.58 -6.52
C CYS A 201 12.67 14.23 -7.68
N SER A 202 13.86 13.70 -7.38
CA SER A 202 14.83 13.27 -8.38
C SER A 202 14.28 12.16 -9.28
N VAL A 203 13.58 11.18 -8.70
CA VAL A 203 12.96 10.09 -9.47
C VAL A 203 11.85 10.60 -10.39
N LEU A 204 11.02 11.53 -9.92
CA LEU A 204 9.94 12.10 -10.74
C LEU A 204 10.50 12.94 -11.88
N LEU A 205 11.50 13.78 -11.61
CA LEU A 205 12.16 14.60 -12.63
C LEU A 205 12.93 13.76 -13.66
N ASP A 206 13.71 12.76 -13.21
CA ASP A 206 14.40 11.81 -14.10
C ASP A 206 13.41 11.10 -15.03
N ASN A 207 12.29 10.64 -14.47
CA ASN A 207 11.24 10.02 -15.26
C ASN A 207 10.63 11.00 -16.27
N ALA A 208 10.30 12.22 -15.83
CA ALA A 208 9.71 13.23 -16.71
C ALA A 208 10.64 13.61 -17.87
N VAL A 209 11.91 13.93 -17.58
CA VAL A 209 12.91 14.26 -18.61
C VAL A 209 13.12 13.11 -19.59
N LYS A 210 13.17 11.88 -19.09
CA LYS A 210 13.46 10.69 -19.88
C LYS A 210 12.36 10.31 -20.86
N TYR A 211 11.10 10.53 -20.49
CA TYR A 211 9.94 10.14 -21.29
C TYR A 211 9.24 11.34 -21.95
N ALA A 212 9.75 12.54 -21.75
CA ALA A 212 9.25 13.74 -22.40
C ALA A 212 9.42 13.67 -23.92
N LEU A 213 8.46 14.21 -24.66
CA LEU A 213 8.57 14.39 -26.11
C LEU A 213 9.67 15.43 -26.44
N PRO A 214 10.49 15.22 -27.47
CA PRO A 214 11.56 16.15 -27.84
C PRO A 214 11.06 17.60 -27.94
N GLY A 215 11.76 18.52 -27.26
CA GLY A 215 11.42 19.95 -27.26
C GLY A 215 10.24 20.33 -26.35
N SER A 216 9.64 19.39 -25.63
CA SER A 216 8.54 19.67 -24.69
C SER A 216 9.03 20.26 -23.36
N VAL A 217 8.10 20.81 -22.60
CA VAL A 217 8.35 21.38 -21.27
C VAL A 217 8.03 20.33 -20.20
N VAL A 218 8.97 20.15 -19.26
CA VAL A 218 8.74 19.43 -18.00
C VAL A 218 8.35 20.44 -16.95
N SER A 219 7.21 20.26 -16.28
CA SER A 219 6.73 21.16 -15.23
C SER A 219 6.75 20.48 -13.87
N LEU A 220 7.31 21.18 -12.86
CA LEU A 220 7.31 20.77 -11.47
C LEU A 220 6.64 21.85 -10.63
N THR A 221 5.55 21.51 -9.93
CA THR A 221 4.85 22.46 -9.07
C THR A 221 4.72 21.93 -7.66
N LEU A 222 4.98 22.79 -6.66
CA LEU A 222 4.73 22.53 -5.25
C LEU A 222 3.71 23.56 -4.75
N ALA A 223 2.57 23.07 -4.25
CA ALA A 223 1.52 23.89 -3.64
C ALA A 223 1.25 23.42 -2.21
N HIS A 224 0.77 24.34 -1.36
CA HIS A 224 0.26 24.00 -0.04
C HIS A 224 -1.27 24.12 -0.05
N GLU A 225 -1.97 22.99 0.01
CA GLU A 225 -3.42 22.91 -0.13
C GLU A 225 -4.03 22.21 1.08
N ARG A 226 -4.94 22.89 1.80
CA ARG A 226 -5.71 22.31 2.93
C ARG A 226 -4.88 21.57 3.99
N GLY A 227 -3.68 22.09 4.32
CA GLY A 227 -2.80 21.47 5.32
C GLY A 227 -1.99 20.29 4.78
N SER A 228 -1.87 20.15 3.48
CA SER A 228 -1.04 19.16 2.81
C SER A 228 -0.15 19.84 1.77
N ALA A 229 1.04 19.31 1.56
CA ALA A 229 1.86 19.69 0.42
C ALA A 229 1.48 18.82 -0.78
N VAL A 230 1.26 19.47 -1.92
CA VAL A 230 0.92 18.81 -3.18
C VAL A 230 2.04 19.09 -4.18
N LEU A 231 2.79 18.06 -4.54
CA LEU A 231 3.83 18.11 -5.55
C LEU A 231 3.29 17.50 -6.84
N ARG A 232 3.33 18.25 -7.97
CA ARG A 232 2.91 17.76 -9.27
C ARG A 232 4.10 17.83 -10.24
N CYS A 233 4.32 16.73 -10.96
CA CYS A 233 5.30 16.66 -12.04
C CYS A 233 4.57 16.28 -13.32
N VAL A 234 4.67 17.12 -14.35
CA VAL A 234 3.91 16.99 -15.60
C VAL A 234 4.87 17.02 -16.77
N ASN A 235 4.68 16.14 -17.73
CA ASN A 235 5.39 16.18 -19.01
C ASN A 235 4.51 15.70 -20.17
N GLU A 236 4.82 16.15 -21.36
CA GLU A 236 4.26 15.58 -22.59
C GLU A 236 4.99 14.27 -22.91
N CYS A 237 4.25 13.23 -23.27
CA CYS A 237 4.80 11.92 -23.57
C CYS A 237 4.00 11.22 -24.69
N GLU A 238 4.48 10.09 -25.16
CA GLU A 238 3.65 9.23 -25.99
C GLU A 238 2.40 8.78 -25.24
N PRO A 239 1.25 8.61 -25.94
CA PRO A 239 0.01 8.18 -25.28
C PRO A 239 0.20 6.87 -24.54
N ILE A 240 -0.21 6.86 -23.26
CA ILE A 240 -0.14 5.68 -22.38
C ILE A 240 -1.52 5.05 -22.33
N SER A 241 -1.59 3.73 -22.47
CA SER A 241 -2.87 3.01 -22.38
C SER A 241 -3.43 3.03 -20.95
N ASN A 242 -4.76 2.90 -20.81
CA ASN A 242 -5.39 2.81 -19.49
C ASN A 242 -4.93 1.57 -18.71
N GLU A 243 -4.49 0.52 -19.38
CA GLU A 243 -3.95 -0.67 -18.74
C GLU A 243 -2.54 -0.39 -18.19
N ASP A 244 -1.67 0.23 -19.01
CA ASP A 244 -0.33 0.61 -18.57
C ASP A 244 -0.36 1.58 -17.39
N MET A 245 -1.31 2.53 -17.37
CA MET A 245 -1.49 3.49 -16.27
C MET A 245 -1.69 2.82 -14.91
N LYS A 246 -2.37 1.67 -14.85
CA LYS A 246 -2.59 0.90 -13.60
C LYS A 246 -1.31 0.30 -13.05
N HIS A 247 -0.36 -0.01 -13.93
CA HIS A 247 0.88 -0.74 -13.62
C HIS A 247 2.12 0.13 -13.53
N LEU A 248 2.01 1.46 -13.73
CA LEU A 248 3.16 2.38 -13.72
C LEU A 248 3.99 2.34 -12.43
N PHE A 249 3.35 2.05 -11.31
CA PHE A 249 4.01 1.95 -10.00
C PHE A 249 4.44 0.52 -9.64
N ASP A 250 4.17 -0.46 -10.51
CA ASP A 250 4.57 -1.85 -10.28
C ASP A 250 6.08 -1.99 -10.51
N ARG A 251 6.72 -2.86 -9.73
CA ARG A 251 8.17 -3.09 -9.81
C ARG A 251 8.53 -3.75 -11.11
N PHE A 252 9.59 -3.24 -11.74
CA PHE A 252 10.10 -3.74 -13.02
C PHE A 252 9.12 -3.60 -14.19
N TYR A 253 7.98 -2.91 -13.98
CA TYR A 253 7.03 -2.68 -15.04
C TYR A 253 7.51 -1.62 -16.02
N ARG A 254 7.27 -1.86 -17.29
CA ARG A 254 7.57 -0.93 -18.41
C ARG A 254 6.54 -1.14 -19.51
N PRO A 255 5.85 -0.08 -19.97
CA PRO A 255 4.80 -0.17 -20.99
C PRO A 255 5.28 -0.76 -22.31
N ASP A 256 6.54 -0.56 -22.65
CA ASP A 256 7.10 -0.98 -23.95
C ASP A 256 8.44 -1.70 -23.79
N LYS A 257 8.45 -3.03 -23.98
CA LYS A 257 9.68 -3.85 -23.91
C LYS A 257 10.62 -3.61 -25.09
N SER A 258 10.11 -3.15 -26.26
CA SER A 258 10.89 -2.97 -27.50
C SER A 258 11.70 -1.68 -27.53
N ARG A 259 11.18 -0.60 -26.93
CA ARG A 259 11.87 0.71 -26.83
C ARG A 259 12.80 0.81 -25.61
N SER A 260 12.82 -0.20 -24.79
CA SER A 260 13.46 -0.22 -23.48
C SER A 260 14.98 -0.20 -23.47
N SER A 261 15.64 -0.52 -24.57
CA SER A 261 17.11 -0.56 -24.65
C SER A 261 17.76 0.83 -24.79
N SER A 262 17.10 1.79 -25.42
CA SER A 262 17.64 3.13 -25.64
C SER A 262 17.50 4.06 -24.43
N THR A 263 16.43 3.94 -23.65
CA THR A 263 16.12 4.86 -22.54
C THR A 263 16.65 4.41 -21.16
N GLY A 264 17.28 3.24 -21.05
CA GLY A 264 18.15 2.88 -19.90
C GLY A 264 17.51 2.71 -18.51
N GLY A 265 16.17 2.65 -18.33
CA GLY A 265 15.54 2.49 -17.02
C GLY A 265 15.21 1.04 -16.65
N PHE A 266 15.23 0.73 -15.35
CA PHE A 266 14.98 -0.62 -14.82
C PHE A 266 13.51 -0.86 -14.43
N GLY A 267 12.62 0.14 -14.55
CA GLY A 267 11.23 0.03 -14.12
C GLY A 267 11.07 0.03 -12.59
N VAL A 268 12.04 0.55 -11.84
CA VAL A 268 11.98 0.60 -10.37
C VAL A 268 11.78 2.01 -9.82
N GLY A 269 11.97 3.06 -10.62
CA GLY A 269 11.91 4.45 -10.15
C GLY A 269 10.55 4.80 -9.54
N LEU A 270 9.47 4.63 -10.29
CA LEU A 270 8.12 4.97 -9.82
C LEU A 270 7.67 4.11 -8.63
N SER A 271 8.09 2.85 -8.55
CA SER A 271 7.81 2.02 -7.37
C SER A 271 8.58 2.50 -6.13
N ILE A 272 9.80 3.04 -6.28
CA ILE A 272 10.51 3.72 -5.20
C ILE A 272 9.77 4.99 -4.78
N ALA A 273 9.36 5.82 -5.74
CA ALA A 273 8.59 7.03 -5.46
C ALA A 273 7.33 6.71 -4.64
N ARG A 274 6.58 5.68 -5.04
CA ARG A 274 5.40 5.20 -4.29
C ARG A 274 5.77 4.75 -2.89
N SER A 275 6.80 3.93 -2.73
CA SER A 275 7.21 3.43 -1.41
C SER A 275 7.66 4.56 -0.48
N ILE A 276 8.38 5.58 -0.99
CA ILE A 276 8.77 6.76 -0.20
C ILE A 276 7.53 7.52 0.27
N VAL A 277 6.58 7.79 -0.63
CA VAL A 277 5.35 8.52 -0.31
C VAL A 277 4.49 7.77 0.71
N GLU A 278 4.31 6.45 0.54
CA GLU A 278 3.57 5.60 1.47
C GLU A 278 4.24 5.55 2.86
N ALA A 279 5.58 5.48 2.93
CA ALA A 279 6.34 5.53 4.18
C ALA A 279 6.14 6.86 4.94
N HIS A 280 5.87 7.96 4.23
CA HIS A 280 5.52 9.26 4.81
C HIS A 280 4.01 9.44 5.06
N GLY A 281 3.20 8.38 4.87
CA GLY A 281 1.73 8.43 5.05
C GLY A 281 1.02 9.30 4.01
N GLY A 282 1.66 9.55 2.87
CA GLY A 282 1.13 10.30 1.74
C GLY A 282 0.46 9.41 0.69
N THR A 283 0.10 10.02 -0.44
CA THR A 283 -0.43 9.32 -1.62
C THR A 283 0.24 9.83 -2.89
N ILE A 284 0.51 8.92 -3.82
CA ILE A 284 1.00 9.24 -5.16
C ILE A 284 0.04 8.67 -6.20
N THR A 285 -0.28 9.46 -7.21
CA THR A 285 -1.17 9.07 -8.31
C THR A 285 -0.58 9.48 -9.64
N ALA A 286 -0.91 8.76 -10.69
CA ALA A 286 -0.62 9.13 -12.06
C ALA A 286 -1.95 9.35 -12.80
N SER A 287 -2.03 10.39 -13.60
CA SER A 287 -3.18 10.71 -14.44
C SER A 287 -2.75 11.20 -15.81
N ALA A 288 -3.63 11.03 -16.79
CA ALA A 288 -3.46 11.58 -18.12
C ALA A 288 -4.55 12.64 -18.37
N PRO A 289 -4.34 13.92 -17.97
CA PRO A 289 -5.36 14.96 -18.05
C PRO A 289 -5.80 15.25 -19.50
N ARG A 290 -4.94 14.97 -20.46
CA ARG A 290 -5.21 14.99 -21.91
C ARG A 290 -4.34 13.96 -22.61
N PRO A 291 -4.71 13.49 -23.83
CA PRO A 291 -3.87 12.57 -24.60
C PRO A 291 -2.45 13.12 -24.81
N GLY A 292 -1.45 12.31 -24.55
CA GLY A 292 -0.05 12.71 -24.68
C GLY A 292 0.51 13.54 -23.54
N VAL A 293 -0.18 13.64 -22.40
CA VAL A 293 0.32 14.29 -21.19
C VAL A 293 0.16 13.36 -20.00
N ILE A 294 1.21 13.19 -19.23
CA ILE A 294 1.17 12.48 -17.95
C ILE A 294 1.42 13.46 -16.80
N GLU A 295 0.67 13.28 -15.72
CA GLU A 295 0.82 14.02 -14.48
C GLU A 295 1.00 13.04 -13.33
N PHE A 296 2.07 13.21 -12.57
CA PHE A 296 2.28 12.55 -11.27
C PHE A 296 1.96 13.53 -10.17
N THR A 297 1.00 13.17 -9.32
CA THR A 297 0.59 13.99 -8.17
C THR A 297 0.93 13.28 -6.88
N VAL A 298 1.72 13.92 -6.03
CA VAL A 298 2.09 13.47 -4.69
C VAL A 298 1.44 14.39 -3.66
N VAL A 299 0.79 13.79 -2.67
CA VAL A 299 0.18 14.49 -1.53
C VAL A 299 0.86 14.02 -0.25
N LEU A 300 1.50 14.94 0.47
CA LEU A 300 2.14 14.72 1.76
C LEU A 300 1.40 15.50 2.84
N LYS A 301 1.22 14.89 4.00
CA LYS A 301 0.67 15.58 5.17
C LYS A 301 1.80 16.39 5.81
N CYS A 302 1.62 17.69 5.88
CA CYS A 302 2.61 18.63 6.45
C CYS A 302 2.04 19.34 7.66
#